data_109d28a3bcb893d44618cdae716dbbcb
#
_entry.id   109d28a3bcb893d44618cdae716dbbcb
#
_cell.length_a   1.000
_cell.length_b   1.000
_cell.length_c   1.000
_cell.angle_alpha   90.00
_cell.angle_beta   90.00
_cell.angle_gamma   90.00
#
_symmetry.space_group_name_H-M   'P 1'
#
loop_
_entity.id
_entity.type
_entity.pdbx_description
1 polymer ?
#
loop_
_entity_poly.entity_id
_entity_poly.type
_entity_poly.pdbx_seq_one_letter_code
_entity_poly.pdbx_strand_id
1 'polypeptide(L)'
;MLRKLQPNAVLNVCGPDVRWCGNEAGHCRKAEWSVVPAELRDAERTASKSQQADDGEFSRKIDSQDEDIGSREVIRNARELVWYPSEVDTSIRTGWFYHPEEDTDVRTADELRDIYLDAVGANASLLLNIPPDTHGRIAAPDCASLAELGAKIRQIFASNVTEKAAIAADSAIAQHPITQAVDGMADTYWQAAYGQESDTITLKFQKPQKVSCVVLGEHLPTGQRIESGEIWADGSKASEFTVVGHKRICRFAPVDVLTLTIKITASRTEPTLRLLEVYQ
;
A
#
# COMPACT_ATOMS: atom_id res chain seq x y z
N MET A 1 4.01 19.75 22.22
CA MET A 1 5.25 20.51 21.95
C MET A 1 5.67 20.39 20.48
N LEU A 2 5.83 19.19 19.89
CA LEU A 2 6.25 18.97 18.49
C LEU A 2 5.38 19.72 17.49
N ARG A 3 4.05 19.61 17.57
CA ARG A 3 3.12 20.34 16.66
C ARG A 3 3.32 21.85 16.65
N LYS A 4 3.71 22.44 17.80
CA LYS A 4 3.94 23.88 17.90
C LYS A 4 5.26 24.32 17.25
N LEU A 5 6.29 23.46 17.34
CA LEU A 5 7.64 23.77 16.86
C LEU A 5 7.86 23.29 15.42
N GLN A 6 7.18 22.23 15.01
CA GLN A 6 7.25 21.61 13.68
C GLN A 6 5.84 21.25 13.21
N PRO A 7 5.03 22.23 12.77
CA PRO A 7 3.61 22.01 12.46
C PRO A 7 3.38 21.04 11.29
N ASN A 8 4.35 20.91 10.38
CA ASN A 8 4.29 20.04 9.21
C ASN A 8 4.93 18.65 9.43
N ALA A 9 5.48 18.39 10.64
CA ALA A 9 6.05 17.08 10.92
C ALA A 9 4.96 16.03 11.05
N VAL A 10 5.19 14.87 10.42
CA VAL A 10 4.37 13.65 10.58
C VAL A 10 4.89 12.88 11.79
N LEU A 11 3.99 12.53 12.71
CA LEU A 11 4.32 11.77 13.92
C LEU A 11 3.91 10.31 13.70
N ASN A 12 4.92 9.47 13.49
CA ASN A 12 4.82 8.05 13.23
C ASN A 12 4.90 7.22 14.52
N VAL A 13 4.82 5.91 14.37
CA VAL A 13 4.96 4.88 15.42
C VAL A 13 4.15 5.22 16.67
N CYS A 14 2.88 4.86 16.66
CA CYS A 14 1.94 5.22 17.73
C CYS A 14 1.74 6.73 17.94
N GLY A 15 2.24 7.57 17.02
CA GLY A 15 1.97 8.99 16.97
C GLY A 15 0.55 9.28 16.46
N PRO A 16 0.06 10.53 16.56
CA PRO A 16 -1.31 10.85 16.17
C PRO A 16 -1.59 10.85 14.67
N ASP A 17 -0.56 10.72 13.80
CA ASP A 17 -0.71 10.87 12.35
C ASP A 17 -0.66 9.55 11.60
N VAL A 18 0.25 8.66 12.01
CA VAL A 18 0.50 7.37 11.38
C VAL A 18 0.56 6.31 12.46
N ARG A 19 -0.19 5.23 12.29
CA ARG A 19 -0.21 4.11 13.24
C ARG A 19 0.84 3.07 12.89
N TRP A 20 1.27 2.38 13.91
CA TRP A 20 2.03 1.15 13.77
C TRP A 20 1.13 0.01 13.24
N CYS A 21 1.65 -0.80 12.32
CA CYS A 21 0.89 -1.89 11.69
C CYS A 21 0.61 -3.07 12.64
N GLY A 22 1.32 -3.17 13.77
CA GLY A 22 1.12 -4.22 14.76
C GLY A 22 2.25 -5.26 14.85
N ASN A 23 3.28 -5.18 14.00
CA ASN A 23 4.46 -6.05 14.03
C ASN A 23 5.70 -5.32 13.51
N GLU A 24 6.88 -5.83 13.86
CA GLU A 24 8.19 -5.35 13.40
C GLU A 24 8.82 -6.30 12.36
N ALA A 25 8.05 -7.25 11.85
CA ALA A 25 8.53 -8.26 10.90
C ALA A 25 8.53 -7.80 9.44
N GLY A 26 7.92 -6.64 9.16
CA GLY A 26 7.77 -6.13 7.80
C GLY A 26 6.48 -6.59 7.11
N HIS A 27 5.50 -7.10 7.87
CA HIS A 27 4.24 -7.60 7.30
C HIS A 27 3.13 -6.54 7.34
N CYS A 28 2.38 -6.47 6.24
CA CYS A 28 1.18 -5.65 6.10
C CYS A 28 -0.06 -6.52 5.95
N ARG A 29 -1.20 -6.00 6.37
CA ARG A 29 -2.50 -6.64 6.14
C ARG A 29 -2.82 -6.68 4.64
N LYS A 30 -3.53 -7.70 4.23
CA LYS A 30 -4.05 -7.78 2.84
C LYS A 30 -5.01 -6.63 2.52
N ALA A 31 -5.80 -6.20 3.52
CA ALA A 31 -6.74 -5.09 3.42
C ALA A 31 -6.38 -3.98 4.41
N GLU A 32 -5.41 -3.13 4.05
CA GLU A 32 -4.92 -2.06 4.90
C GLU A 32 -5.74 -0.78 4.74
N TRP A 33 -6.64 -0.54 5.68
CA TRP A 33 -7.49 0.64 5.70
C TRP A 33 -6.83 1.81 6.41
N SER A 34 -6.97 3.01 5.85
CA SER A 34 -6.52 4.27 6.49
C SER A 34 -7.62 4.95 7.32
N VAL A 35 -8.88 4.56 7.13
CA VAL A 35 -10.00 5.00 8.00
C VAL A 35 -10.33 3.84 8.93
N VAL A 36 -10.09 4.06 10.21
CA VAL A 36 -10.15 3.03 11.25
C VAL A 36 -10.82 3.58 12.52
N PRO A 37 -11.24 2.72 13.46
CA PRO A 37 -11.76 3.17 14.76
C PRO A 37 -10.77 4.04 15.54
N ALA A 38 -11.25 5.12 16.15
CA ALA A 38 -10.44 6.09 16.87
C ALA A 38 -9.68 5.48 18.08
N GLU A 39 -10.16 4.36 18.59
CA GLU A 39 -9.53 3.60 19.67
C GLU A 39 -8.10 3.16 19.34
N LEU A 40 -7.76 2.99 18.06
CA LEU A 40 -6.41 2.68 17.60
C LEU A 40 -5.40 3.83 17.78
N ARG A 41 -5.86 5.06 18.06
CA ARG A 41 -4.99 6.20 18.40
C ARG A 41 -4.55 6.26 19.85
N ASP A 42 -5.01 5.36 20.70
CA ASP A 42 -4.56 5.26 22.08
C ASP A 42 -3.12 4.73 22.12
N ALA A 43 -2.17 5.65 22.21
CA ALA A 43 -0.74 5.35 22.19
C ALA A 43 -0.30 4.56 23.43
N GLU A 44 -0.91 4.78 24.59
CA GLU A 44 -0.58 4.04 25.83
C GLU A 44 -1.02 2.59 25.70
N ARG A 45 -2.21 2.38 25.15
CA ARG A 45 -2.75 1.06 24.87
C ARG A 45 -1.91 0.31 23.83
N THR A 46 -1.54 0.95 22.75
CA THR A 46 -0.69 0.35 21.69
C THR A 46 0.70 0.01 22.25
N ALA A 47 1.33 0.92 22.99
CA ALA A 47 2.64 0.69 23.58
C ALA A 47 2.63 -0.43 24.63
N SER A 48 1.58 -0.52 25.47
CA SER A 48 1.46 -1.60 26.46
C SER A 48 1.34 -2.97 25.80
N LYS A 49 0.73 -3.05 24.64
CA LYS A 49 0.52 -4.29 23.90
C LYS A 49 1.73 -4.77 23.09
N SER A 50 2.54 -3.87 22.57
CA SER A 50 3.79 -4.25 21.90
C SER A 50 4.77 -4.99 22.82
N GLN A 51 4.56 -4.94 24.14
CA GLN A 51 5.43 -5.50 25.16
C GLN A 51 4.81 -6.66 25.96
N GLN A 52 3.55 -7.02 25.74
CA GLN A 52 2.86 -8.03 26.56
C GLN A 52 2.33 -9.19 25.71
N ALA A 53 2.35 -10.40 26.29
CA ALA A 53 1.63 -11.53 25.75
C ALA A 53 0.11 -11.27 25.78
N ASP A 54 -0.62 -11.80 24.80
CA ASP A 54 -2.08 -11.73 24.73
C ASP A 54 -2.66 -12.41 25.99
N ASP A 55 -3.34 -11.64 26.84
CA ASP A 55 -4.00 -12.12 28.07
C ASP A 55 -5.48 -12.50 27.84
N GLY A 56 -5.94 -12.49 26.60
CA GLY A 56 -7.32 -12.83 26.21
C GLY A 56 -8.38 -11.78 26.51
N GLU A 57 -8.09 -10.73 27.29
CA GLU A 57 -9.05 -9.64 27.53
C GLU A 57 -9.26 -8.75 26.31
N PHE A 58 -8.25 -8.68 25.47
CA PHE A 58 -8.24 -7.85 24.29
C PHE A 58 -8.96 -8.46 23.07
N SER A 59 -9.28 -9.74 23.08
CA SER A 59 -10.01 -10.41 22.00
C SER A 59 -11.40 -9.82 21.70
N ARG A 60 -11.89 -8.91 22.54
CA ARG A 60 -13.18 -8.22 22.38
C ARG A 60 -13.05 -6.76 21.93
N LYS A 61 -11.84 -6.24 21.72
CA LYS A 61 -11.59 -4.85 21.32
C LYS A 61 -10.63 -4.82 20.16
N ILE A 62 -10.89 -3.95 19.19
CA ILE A 62 -10.03 -3.76 18.01
C ILE A 62 -8.63 -3.36 18.44
N ASP A 63 -7.65 -4.05 17.89
CA ASP A 63 -6.23 -3.94 18.20
C ASP A 63 -5.41 -3.65 16.93
N SER A 64 -4.22 -3.08 17.11
CA SER A 64 -3.26 -2.87 16.01
C SER A 64 -2.77 -4.16 15.36
N GLN A 65 -2.95 -5.31 16.02
CA GLN A 65 -2.58 -6.64 15.52
C GLN A 65 -3.75 -7.39 14.84
N ASP A 66 -4.99 -6.87 14.94
CA ASP A 66 -6.13 -7.51 14.29
C ASP A 66 -5.98 -7.46 12.77
N GLU A 67 -6.39 -8.53 12.09
CA GLU A 67 -6.33 -8.66 10.63
C GLU A 67 -7.31 -7.72 9.93
N ASP A 68 -8.46 -7.46 10.53
CA ASP A 68 -9.48 -6.54 10.03
C ASP A 68 -9.72 -5.41 11.02
N ILE A 69 -9.30 -4.21 10.65
CA ILE A 69 -9.46 -3.02 11.47
C ILE A 69 -10.29 -1.92 10.78
N GLY A 70 -10.77 -2.17 9.58
CA GLY A 70 -11.42 -1.12 8.80
C GLY A 70 -12.50 -1.58 7.83
N SER A 71 -12.91 -2.86 7.81
CA SER A 71 -14.04 -3.31 6.99
C SER A 71 -15.34 -2.63 7.39
N ARG A 72 -16.37 -2.74 6.52
CA ARG A 72 -17.72 -2.23 6.84
C ARG A 72 -18.28 -2.82 8.14
N GLU A 73 -17.95 -4.06 8.46
CA GLU A 73 -18.37 -4.73 9.69
C GLU A 73 -17.74 -4.10 10.92
N VAL A 74 -16.44 -3.90 10.90
CA VAL A 74 -15.67 -3.29 11.99
C VAL A 74 -16.10 -1.85 12.23
N ILE A 75 -16.12 -1.01 11.19
CA ILE A 75 -16.41 0.42 11.35
C ILE A 75 -17.87 0.70 11.70
N ARG A 76 -18.82 -0.21 11.38
CA ARG A 76 -20.24 -0.07 11.73
C ARG A 76 -20.46 0.07 13.23
N ASN A 77 -19.62 -0.60 14.02
CA ASN A 77 -19.72 -0.64 15.47
C ASN A 77 -18.81 0.39 16.16
N ALA A 78 -17.98 1.11 15.40
CA ALA A 78 -17.10 2.14 15.94
C ALA A 78 -17.90 3.39 16.36
N ARG A 79 -17.56 3.97 17.52
CA ARG A 79 -18.15 5.23 17.98
C ARG A 79 -17.63 6.43 17.20
N GLU A 80 -16.37 6.38 16.82
CA GLU A 80 -15.64 7.42 16.11
C GLU A 80 -14.67 6.79 15.13
N LEU A 81 -14.53 7.39 13.95
CA LEU A 81 -13.58 7.00 12.93
C LEU A 81 -12.53 8.09 12.76
N VAL A 82 -11.30 7.66 12.48
CA VAL A 82 -10.17 8.57 12.24
C VAL A 82 -9.42 8.19 10.99
N TRP A 83 -8.83 9.18 10.33
CA TRP A 83 -7.80 8.97 9.33
C TRP A 83 -6.49 8.64 10.04
N TYR A 84 -6.02 7.41 9.90
CA TYR A 84 -4.84 6.89 10.59
C TYR A 84 -4.15 5.83 9.72
N PRO A 85 -3.41 6.27 8.67
CA PRO A 85 -2.71 5.38 7.75
C PRO A 85 -1.64 4.55 8.47
N SER A 86 -1.30 3.40 7.88
CA SER A 86 -0.38 2.43 8.48
C SER A 86 1.06 2.72 8.14
N GLU A 87 1.94 2.43 9.08
CA GLU A 87 3.37 2.25 8.90
C GLU A 87 3.73 0.80 9.20
N VAL A 88 4.48 0.19 8.29
CA VAL A 88 5.16 -1.10 8.48
C VAL A 88 6.59 -0.78 8.78
N ASP A 89 7.09 -1.22 9.92
CA ASP A 89 8.49 -1.06 10.30
C ASP A 89 9.21 -2.41 10.39
N THR A 90 10.48 -2.39 10.06
CA THR A 90 11.37 -3.56 10.17
C THR A 90 12.82 -3.11 10.09
N SER A 91 13.74 -4.00 10.45
CA SER A 91 15.17 -3.74 10.34
C SER A 91 15.80 -4.53 9.19
N ILE A 92 16.82 -3.96 8.58
CA ILE A 92 17.67 -4.65 7.59
C ILE A 92 18.52 -5.78 8.24
N ARG A 93 18.69 -5.75 9.56
CA ARG A 93 19.41 -6.72 10.38
C ARG A 93 18.47 -7.46 11.31
N THR A 94 18.94 -8.49 11.98
CA THR A 94 18.16 -9.27 12.95
C THR A 94 17.65 -8.41 14.11
N GLY A 95 18.43 -7.43 14.57
CA GLY A 95 18.07 -6.48 15.63
C GLY A 95 17.96 -5.05 15.11
N TRP A 96 17.67 -4.13 16.05
CA TRP A 96 17.54 -2.68 15.77
C TRP A 96 18.86 -1.92 15.83
N PHE A 97 19.93 -2.54 16.33
CA PHE A 97 21.24 -1.95 16.49
C PHE A 97 22.29 -2.72 15.70
N TYR A 98 23.43 -2.06 15.44
CA TYR A 98 24.54 -2.66 14.71
C TYR A 98 25.35 -3.60 15.60
N HIS A 99 25.61 -4.81 15.09
CA HIS A 99 26.54 -5.78 15.66
C HIS A 99 27.43 -6.32 14.53
N PRO A 100 28.77 -6.20 14.61
CA PRO A 100 29.65 -6.62 13.52
C PRO A 100 29.58 -8.12 13.19
N GLU A 101 29.22 -8.97 14.17
CA GLU A 101 28.99 -10.41 13.98
C GLU A 101 27.80 -10.73 13.09
N GLU A 102 26.88 -9.77 12.89
CA GLU A 102 25.71 -9.89 12.02
C GLU A 102 25.96 -9.42 10.58
N ASP A 103 27.19 -9.06 10.22
CA ASP A 103 27.53 -8.58 8.86
C ASP A 103 27.28 -9.64 7.77
N THR A 104 27.18 -10.92 8.15
CA THR A 104 26.84 -12.02 7.25
C THR A 104 25.34 -12.36 7.23
N ASP A 105 24.53 -11.72 8.08
CA ASP A 105 23.10 -11.99 8.27
C ASP A 105 22.22 -10.78 7.96
N VAL A 106 22.67 -9.96 7.00
CA VAL A 106 21.89 -8.84 6.49
C VAL A 106 20.79 -9.35 5.55
N ARG A 107 19.56 -8.83 5.67
CA ARG A 107 18.47 -9.19 4.76
C ARG A 107 18.89 -8.99 3.31
N THR A 108 18.59 -9.97 2.49
CA THR A 108 18.85 -9.94 1.05
C THR A 108 17.98 -8.89 0.35
N ALA A 109 18.44 -8.40 -0.78
CA ALA A 109 17.66 -7.48 -1.60
C ALA A 109 16.32 -8.08 -2.08
N ASP A 110 16.20 -9.40 -2.21
CA ASP A 110 14.95 -10.07 -2.55
C ASP A 110 13.94 -10.03 -1.39
N GLU A 111 14.38 -10.32 -0.16
CA GLU A 111 13.54 -10.19 1.04
C GLU A 111 13.06 -8.74 1.24
N LEU A 112 13.95 -7.76 1.11
CA LEU A 112 13.62 -6.35 1.24
C LEU A 112 12.67 -5.87 0.12
N ARG A 113 12.83 -6.39 -1.12
CA ARG A 113 11.92 -6.13 -2.24
C ARG A 113 10.52 -6.65 -1.92
N ASP A 114 10.42 -7.86 -1.39
CA ASP A 114 9.13 -8.47 -1.08
C ASP A 114 8.44 -7.70 0.06
N ILE A 115 9.17 -7.32 1.10
CA ILE A 115 8.67 -6.42 2.16
C ILE A 115 8.18 -5.07 1.58
N TYR A 116 8.95 -4.46 0.68
CA TYR A 116 8.55 -3.20 0.03
C TYR A 116 7.25 -3.37 -0.76
N LEU A 117 7.14 -4.44 -1.55
CA LEU A 117 5.97 -4.67 -2.38
C LEU A 117 4.73 -5.00 -1.55
N ASP A 118 4.90 -5.73 -0.45
CA ASP A 118 3.82 -6.08 0.46
C ASP A 118 3.37 -4.89 1.32
N ALA A 119 4.29 -4.04 1.78
CA ALA A 119 3.96 -2.88 2.59
C ALA A 119 3.44 -1.71 1.73
N VAL A 120 4.28 -1.19 0.83
CA VAL A 120 3.93 -0.04 -0.01
C VAL A 120 2.86 -0.40 -1.04
N GLY A 121 2.89 -1.64 -1.53
CA GLY A 121 1.89 -2.18 -2.44
C GLY A 121 0.55 -2.54 -1.80
N ALA A 122 0.46 -2.49 -0.47
CA ALA A 122 -0.78 -2.73 0.28
C ALA A 122 -1.26 -1.49 1.06
N ASN A 123 -0.93 -0.29 0.61
CA ASN A 123 -1.41 0.98 1.20
C ASN A 123 -0.75 1.34 2.53
N ALA A 124 0.46 0.87 2.83
CA ALA A 124 1.22 1.27 4.02
C ALA A 124 2.49 2.05 3.66
N SER A 125 3.02 2.81 4.61
CA SER A 125 4.38 3.34 4.54
C SER A 125 5.35 2.26 5.01
N LEU A 126 6.55 2.21 4.45
CA LEU A 126 7.62 1.34 4.93
C LEU A 126 8.70 2.17 5.64
N LEU A 127 8.95 1.86 6.90
CA LEU A 127 10.08 2.35 7.68
C LEU A 127 11.12 1.21 7.79
N LEU A 128 12.22 1.34 7.09
CA LEU A 128 13.33 0.39 7.16
C LEU A 128 14.44 0.93 8.04
N ASN A 129 14.68 0.28 9.18
CA ASN A 129 15.79 0.61 10.05
C ASN A 129 17.11 0.13 9.44
N ILE A 130 18.10 1.01 9.41
CA ILE A 130 19.46 0.75 8.93
C ILE A 130 20.41 1.25 10.02
N PRO A 131 20.84 0.38 10.95
CA PRO A 131 21.63 0.82 12.09
C PRO A 131 23.04 1.24 11.66
N PRO A 132 23.55 2.42 12.09
CA PRO A 132 24.91 2.83 11.81
C PRO A 132 25.92 2.00 12.58
N ASP A 133 27.12 1.81 12.01
CA ASP A 133 28.27 1.20 12.66
C ASP A 133 28.80 2.09 13.82
N THR A 134 29.80 1.61 14.54
CA THR A 134 30.42 2.34 15.66
C THR A 134 31.13 3.63 15.25
N HIS A 135 31.28 3.90 13.94
CA HIS A 135 31.82 5.13 13.37
C HIS A 135 30.70 6.04 12.81
N GLY A 136 29.42 5.71 13.01
CA GLY A 136 28.28 6.47 12.51
C GLY A 136 28.05 6.33 10.99
N ARG A 137 28.49 5.23 10.36
CA ARG A 137 28.32 4.97 8.93
C ARG A 137 27.45 3.75 8.71
N ILE A 138 26.78 3.69 7.57
CA ILE A 138 26.10 2.47 7.13
C ILE A 138 27.17 1.44 6.76
N ALA A 139 27.04 0.23 7.29
CA ALA A 139 28.00 -0.86 7.05
C ALA A 139 27.99 -1.29 5.57
N ALA A 140 29.11 -1.79 5.09
CA ALA A 140 29.26 -2.17 3.68
C ALA A 140 28.26 -3.24 3.20
N PRO A 141 27.94 -4.30 3.98
CA PRO A 141 26.91 -5.27 3.59
C PRO A 141 25.51 -4.64 3.44
N ASP A 142 25.13 -3.72 4.34
CA ASP A 142 23.86 -3.01 4.29
C ASP A 142 23.79 -2.13 3.03
N CYS A 143 24.89 -1.39 2.72
CA CYS A 143 24.98 -0.61 1.50
C CYS A 143 24.79 -1.47 0.23
N ALA A 144 25.40 -2.66 0.20
CA ALA A 144 25.29 -3.57 -0.94
C ALA A 144 23.84 -4.06 -1.12
N SER A 145 23.19 -4.52 -0.04
CA SER A 145 21.79 -4.97 -0.08
C SER A 145 20.84 -3.85 -0.51
N LEU A 146 21.02 -2.63 0.01
CA LEU A 146 20.21 -1.48 -0.36
C LEU A 146 20.41 -1.04 -1.82
N ALA A 147 21.63 -1.07 -2.33
CA ALA A 147 21.91 -0.73 -3.72
C ALA A 147 21.24 -1.72 -4.68
N GLU A 148 21.32 -3.02 -4.36
CA GLU A 148 20.64 -4.07 -5.12
C GLU A 148 19.12 -3.96 -5.02
N LEU A 149 18.55 -3.72 -3.83
CA LEU A 149 17.14 -3.44 -3.63
C LEU A 149 16.68 -2.30 -4.55
N GLY A 150 17.39 -1.17 -4.53
CA GLY A 150 17.08 -0.03 -5.38
C GLY A 150 17.10 -0.38 -6.88
N ALA A 151 18.04 -1.24 -7.33
CA ALA A 151 18.08 -1.72 -8.71
C ALA A 151 16.86 -2.60 -9.04
N LYS A 152 16.49 -3.53 -8.16
CA LYS A 152 15.31 -4.40 -8.34
C LYS A 152 14.00 -3.61 -8.40
N ILE A 153 13.81 -2.62 -7.51
CA ILE A 153 12.62 -1.75 -7.54
C ILE A 153 12.57 -0.95 -8.84
N ARG A 154 13.68 -0.33 -9.25
CA ARG A 154 13.73 0.39 -10.54
C ARG A 154 13.42 -0.52 -11.72
N GLN A 155 13.86 -1.76 -11.70
CA GLN A 155 13.58 -2.73 -12.77
C GLN A 155 12.09 -3.06 -12.88
N ILE A 156 11.38 -3.23 -11.75
CA ILE A 156 9.93 -3.50 -11.74
C ILE A 156 9.16 -2.36 -12.41
N PHE A 157 9.57 -1.11 -12.18
CA PHE A 157 8.89 0.09 -12.69
C PHE A 157 9.59 0.74 -13.89
N ALA A 158 10.48 0.02 -14.59
CA ALA A 158 11.28 0.59 -15.69
C ALA A 158 10.48 0.85 -16.96
N SER A 159 9.49 0.02 -17.24
CA SER A 159 8.77 0.04 -18.52
C SER A 159 7.27 0.18 -18.31
N ASN A 160 6.82 1.44 -18.16
CA ASN A 160 5.40 1.77 -18.15
C ASN A 160 4.85 1.68 -19.58
N VAL A 161 3.83 0.85 -19.78
CA VAL A 161 3.18 0.64 -21.09
C VAL A 161 1.77 1.22 -21.16
N THR A 162 1.32 1.91 -20.13
CA THR A 162 -0.04 2.47 -20.05
C THR A 162 -0.38 3.37 -21.23
N GLU A 163 0.54 4.26 -21.62
CA GLU A 163 0.36 5.19 -22.75
C GLU A 163 0.21 4.49 -24.11
N LYS A 164 0.58 3.20 -24.22
CA LYS A 164 0.44 2.43 -25.46
C LYS A 164 -0.97 1.85 -25.64
N ALA A 165 -1.84 2.01 -24.65
CA ALA A 165 -3.20 1.49 -24.68
C ALA A 165 -4.23 2.59 -24.94
N ALA A 166 -5.29 2.24 -25.65
CA ALA A 166 -6.55 2.97 -25.58
C ALA A 166 -7.26 2.55 -24.29
N ILE A 167 -7.62 3.53 -23.44
CA ILE A 167 -8.27 3.29 -22.15
C ILE A 167 -9.73 3.69 -22.19
N ALA A 168 -10.59 2.89 -21.56
CA ALA A 168 -12.00 3.17 -21.34
C ALA A 168 -12.45 2.64 -19.98
N ALA A 169 -13.43 3.28 -19.36
CA ALA A 169 -14.17 2.78 -18.21
C ALA A 169 -15.63 2.59 -18.60
N ASP A 170 -16.33 1.66 -17.95
CA ASP A 170 -17.77 1.44 -18.20
C ASP A 170 -18.59 2.66 -17.82
N SER A 171 -18.14 3.43 -16.82
CA SER A 171 -18.75 4.69 -16.45
C SER A 171 -17.73 5.76 -16.03
N ALA A 172 -18.16 7.03 -16.11
CA ALA A 172 -17.42 8.17 -15.55
C ALA A 172 -18.37 9.37 -15.39
N ILE A 173 -18.08 10.25 -14.42
CA ILE A 173 -18.68 11.58 -14.44
C ILE A 173 -17.89 12.49 -15.39
N ALA A 174 -18.56 13.46 -16.01
CA ALA A 174 -17.97 14.30 -17.05
C ALA A 174 -16.72 15.09 -16.58
N GLN A 175 -16.69 15.47 -15.31
CA GLN A 175 -15.57 16.22 -14.71
C GLN A 175 -14.35 15.36 -14.41
N HIS A 176 -14.53 14.03 -14.28
CA HIS A 176 -13.49 13.07 -13.90
C HIS A 176 -13.45 11.86 -14.84
N PRO A 177 -13.10 12.08 -16.13
CA PRO A 177 -13.00 11.01 -17.12
C PRO A 177 -11.83 10.07 -16.81
N ILE A 178 -11.87 8.85 -17.36
CA ILE A 178 -10.83 7.82 -17.09
C ILE A 178 -9.41 8.26 -17.49
N THR A 179 -9.28 9.17 -18.42
CA THR A 179 -7.98 9.71 -18.84
C THR A 179 -7.23 10.41 -17.71
N GLN A 180 -7.95 10.92 -16.70
CA GLN A 180 -7.34 11.54 -15.52
C GLN A 180 -6.68 10.52 -14.56
N ALA A 181 -6.96 9.24 -14.70
CA ALA A 181 -6.26 8.20 -13.91
C ALA A 181 -4.88 7.85 -14.47
N VAL A 182 -4.56 8.31 -15.70
CA VAL A 182 -3.33 7.95 -16.42
C VAL A 182 -2.54 9.17 -16.91
N ASP A 183 -2.91 10.38 -16.53
CA ASP A 183 -2.29 11.64 -16.97
C ASP A 183 -1.03 12.03 -16.17
N GLY A 184 -0.72 11.29 -15.09
CA GLY A 184 0.43 11.53 -14.23
C GLY A 184 0.28 12.73 -13.29
N MET A 185 -0.89 13.36 -13.23
CA MET A 185 -1.16 14.53 -12.38
C MET A 185 -1.69 14.09 -11.00
N ALA A 186 -1.18 14.67 -9.94
CA ALA A 186 -1.56 14.29 -8.58
C ALA A 186 -2.98 14.74 -8.18
N ASP A 187 -3.46 15.83 -8.80
CA ASP A 187 -4.70 16.51 -8.42
C ASP A 187 -5.90 16.12 -9.31
N THR A 188 -5.65 15.36 -10.37
CA THR A 188 -6.69 14.82 -11.25
C THR A 188 -7.02 13.38 -10.90
N TYR A 189 -8.25 12.94 -11.19
CA TYR A 189 -8.66 11.57 -10.91
C TYR A 189 -9.88 11.18 -11.74
N TRP A 190 -10.03 9.92 -12.04
CA TRP A 190 -11.26 9.33 -12.53
C TRP A 190 -12.24 9.05 -11.39
N GLN A 191 -13.52 9.23 -11.66
CA GLN A 191 -14.62 8.80 -10.80
C GLN A 191 -15.70 8.11 -11.62
N ALA A 192 -16.15 6.94 -11.16
CA ALA A 192 -17.30 6.25 -11.72
C ALA A 192 -18.58 7.11 -11.64
N ALA A 193 -19.58 6.79 -12.46
CA ALA A 193 -20.87 7.47 -12.42
C ALA A 193 -21.54 7.34 -11.04
N TYR A 194 -22.33 8.32 -10.67
CA TYR A 194 -23.02 8.33 -9.38
C TYR A 194 -23.89 7.08 -9.18
N GLY A 195 -23.79 6.51 -7.98
CA GLY A 195 -24.50 5.30 -7.58
C GLY A 195 -23.83 4.00 -8.02
N GLN A 196 -22.68 4.04 -8.68
CA GLN A 196 -21.91 2.84 -9.05
C GLN A 196 -20.91 2.50 -7.95
N GLU A 197 -21.07 1.34 -7.31
CA GLU A 197 -20.12 0.80 -6.32
C GLU A 197 -19.16 -0.25 -6.94
N SER A 198 -19.20 -0.40 -8.25
CA SER A 198 -18.31 -1.25 -9.06
C SER A 198 -18.13 -0.64 -10.44
N ASP A 199 -17.04 -0.95 -11.11
CA ASP A 199 -16.79 -0.49 -12.48
C ASP A 199 -15.73 -1.37 -13.15
N THR A 200 -15.65 -1.30 -14.49
CA THR A 200 -14.66 -2.01 -15.28
C THR A 200 -13.86 -1.04 -16.12
N ILE A 201 -12.55 -1.08 -15.97
CA ILE A 201 -11.60 -0.29 -16.75
C ILE A 201 -10.88 -1.22 -17.71
N THR A 202 -10.88 -0.88 -19.00
CA THR A 202 -10.29 -1.68 -20.07
C THR A 202 -9.18 -0.90 -20.77
N LEU A 203 -8.01 -1.51 -20.87
CA LEU A 203 -6.87 -1.05 -21.65
C LEU A 203 -6.71 -1.97 -22.87
N LYS A 204 -6.77 -1.39 -24.08
CA LYS A 204 -6.58 -2.12 -25.34
C LYS A 204 -5.29 -1.68 -26.01
N PHE A 205 -4.36 -2.60 -26.20
CA PHE A 205 -3.10 -2.38 -26.87
C PHE A 205 -3.21 -2.66 -28.37
N GLN A 206 -2.51 -1.88 -29.19
CA GLN A 206 -2.46 -2.13 -30.64
C GLN A 206 -1.62 -3.36 -31.00
N LYS A 207 -0.68 -3.74 -30.14
CA LYS A 207 0.18 -4.94 -30.26
C LYS A 207 0.29 -5.57 -28.88
N PRO A 208 0.51 -6.90 -28.79
CA PRO A 208 0.72 -7.55 -27.51
C PRO A 208 1.80 -6.84 -26.70
N GLN A 209 1.51 -6.56 -25.44
CA GLN A 209 2.48 -6.05 -24.46
C GLN A 209 2.69 -7.11 -23.40
N LYS A 210 3.95 -7.34 -23.04
CA LYS A 210 4.26 -8.15 -21.87
C LYS A 210 3.93 -7.33 -20.63
N VAL A 211 3.09 -7.85 -19.76
CA VAL A 211 2.64 -7.18 -18.51
C VAL A 211 2.85 -8.12 -17.33
N SER A 212 3.36 -7.59 -16.23
CA SER A 212 3.57 -8.34 -14.98
C SER A 212 3.16 -7.57 -13.73
N CYS A 213 2.83 -6.27 -13.87
CA CYS A 213 2.51 -5.43 -12.74
C CYS A 213 1.48 -4.36 -13.12
N VAL A 214 0.49 -4.15 -12.25
CA VAL A 214 -0.46 -3.03 -12.30
C VAL A 214 -0.37 -2.27 -10.98
N VAL A 215 -0.27 -0.95 -11.07
CA VAL A 215 -0.28 -0.05 -9.92
C VAL A 215 -1.54 0.79 -9.95
N LEU A 216 -2.26 0.80 -8.84
CA LEU A 216 -3.47 1.58 -8.64
C LEU A 216 -3.30 2.54 -7.47
N GLY A 217 -3.97 3.70 -7.51
CA GLY A 217 -4.04 4.64 -6.40
C GLY A 217 -5.34 5.43 -6.43
N GLU A 218 -6.04 5.48 -5.30
CA GLU A 218 -7.27 6.25 -5.15
C GLU A 218 -6.99 7.74 -4.95
N HIS A 219 -7.98 8.57 -5.22
CA HIS A 219 -7.98 9.99 -4.86
C HIS A 219 -8.41 10.16 -3.40
N LEU A 220 -7.45 10.07 -2.50
CA LEU A 220 -7.68 10.03 -1.04
C LEU A 220 -8.37 11.27 -0.43
N PRO A 221 -8.29 12.50 -0.98
CA PRO A 221 -9.09 13.61 -0.48
C PRO A 221 -10.60 13.36 -0.50
N THR A 222 -11.08 12.46 -1.36
CA THR A 222 -12.49 12.00 -1.39
C THR A 222 -12.73 10.72 -0.60
N GLY A 223 -11.69 10.16 0.05
CA GLY A 223 -11.74 8.96 0.88
C GLY A 223 -11.18 7.71 0.20
N GLN A 224 -10.82 6.73 1.01
CA GLN A 224 -10.49 5.38 0.56
C GLN A 224 -11.79 4.59 0.41
N ARG A 225 -12.07 4.08 -0.79
CA ARG A 225 -13.39 3.56 -1.16
C ARG A 225 -13.37 2.12 -1.65
N ILE A 226 -12.36 1.76 -2.48
CA ILE A 226 -12.28 0.46 -3.15
C ILE A 226 -12.00 -0.64 -2.13
N GLU A 227 -12.86 -1.67 -2.12
CA GLU A 227 -12.81 -2.80 -1.20
C GLU A 227 -12.21 -4.06 -1.83
N SER A 228 -12.42 -4.26 -3.14
CA SER A 228 -11.91 -5.42 -3.87
C SER A 228 -11.93 -5.22 -5.38
N GLY A 229 -11.10 -5.99 -6.07
CA GLY A 229 -11.11 -6.04 -7.52
C GLY A 229 -10.24 -7.16 -8.10
N GLU A 230 -10.26 -7.26 -9.42
CA GLU A 230 -9.57 -8.29 -10.18
C GLU A 230 -8.87 -7.70 -11.40
N ILE A 231 -7.76 -8.31 -11.80
CA ILE A 231 -7.04 -7.99 -13.03
C ILE A 231 -7.17 -9.19 -13.97
N TRP A 232 -7.58 -8.92 -15.20
CA TRP A 232 -7.81 -9.90 -16.24
C TRP A 232 -6.95 -9.60 -17.48
N ALA A 233 -6.27 -10.60 -17.99
CA ALA A 233 -5.45 -10.55 -19.21
C ALA A 233 -6.11 -11.41 -20.29
N ASP A 234 -6.54 -10.79 -21.40
CA ASP A 234 -7.23 -11.44 -22.53
C ASP A 234 -8.34 -12.43 -22.09
N GLY A 235 -9.14 -12.03 -21.10
CA GLY A 235 -10.26 -12.83 -20.59
C GLY A 235 -9.89 -13.89 -19.54
N SER A 236 -8.63 -13.99 -19.14
CA SER A 236 -8.17 -14.86 -18.06
C SER A 236 -7.80 -14.04 -16.83
N LYS A 237 -8.21 -14.48 -15.65
CA LYS A 237 -7.87 -13.80 -14.39
C LYS A 237 -6.37 -13.95 -14.10
N ALA A 238 -5.67 -12.82 -14.02
CA ALA A 238 -4.25 -12.75 -13.75
C ALA A 238 -3.95 -12.49 -12.27
N SER A 239 -4.76 -11.67 -11.58
CA SER A 239 -4.58 -11.31 -10.18
C SER A 239 -5.87 -10.83 -9.56
N GLU A 240 -5.90 -10.70 -8.24
CA GLU A 240 -6.94 -10.04 -7.48
C GLU A 240 -6.32 -9.09 -6.46
N PHE A 241 -7.10 -8.13 -6.00
CA PHE A 241 -6.67 -7.19 -4.98
C PHE A 241 -7.83 -6.87 -4.02
N THR A 242 -7.46 -6.47 -2.82
CA THR A 242 -8.36 -5.94 -1.81
C THR A 242 -8.42 -4.42 -1.92
N VAL A 243 -8.27 -3.70 -0.83
CA VAL A 243 -8.28 -2.22 -0.81
C VAL A 243 -7.15 -1.62 -1.65
N VAL A 244 -7.38 -0.45 -2.20
CA VAL A 244 -6.38 0.27 -3.00
C VAL A 244 -5.70 1.37 -2.19
N GLY A 245 -6.42 2.37 -1.73
CA GLY A 245 -5.88 3.47 -0.94
C GLY A 245 -4.83 4.31 -1.70
N HIS A 246 -3.75 4.69 -1.01
CA HIS A 246 -2.68 5.49 -1.61
C HIS A 246 -1.98 4.77 -2.76
N LYS A 247 -1.68 3.49 -2.57
CA LYS A 247 -1.03 2.66 -3.59
C LYS A 247 -1.32 1.17 -3.39
N ARG A 248 -1.75 0.52 -4.46
CA ARG A 248 -1.84 -0.94 -4.59
C ARG A 248 -0.93 -1.38 -5.72
N ILE A 249 -0.01 -2.30 -5.44
CA ILE A 249 0.87 -2.93 -6.44
C ILE A 249 0.41 -4.38 -6.63
N CYS A 250 -0.15 -4.66 -7.80
CA CYS A 250 -0.64 -5.99 -8.16
C CYS A 250 0.37 -6.66 -9.08
N ARG A 251 1.00 -7.74 -8.62
CA ARG A 251 1.96 -8.52 -9.40
C ARG A 251 1.38 -9.87 -9.80
N PHE A 252 1.77 -10.33 -10.98
CA PHE A 252 1.41 -11.65 -11.51
C PHE A 252 2.50 -12.14 -12.46
N ALA A 253 2.43 -13.41 -12.86
CA ALA A 253 3.35 -13.97 -13.84
C ALA A 253 3.30 -13.15 -15.14
N PRO A 254 4.46 -12.81 -15.76
CA PRO A 254 4.47 -12.04 -17.00
C PRO A 254 3.63 -12.72 -18.09
N VAL A 255 2.73 -11.97 -18.71
CA VAL A 255 1.83 -12.44 -19.77
C VAL A 255 1.81 -11.44 -20.93
N ASP A 256 1.82 -11.93 -22.15
CA ASP A 256 1.58 -11.11 -23.34
C ASP A 256 0.07 -10.87 -23.49
N VAL A 257 -0.34 -9.60 -23.55
CA VAL A 257 -1.75 -9.22 -23.49
C VAL A 257 -2.10 -8.15 -24.54
N LEU A 258 -3.23 -8.32 -25.21
CA LEU A 258 -3.87 -7.31 -26.08
C LEU A 258 -4.90 -6.49 -25.30
N THR A 259 -5.61 -7.10 -24.36
CA THR A 259 -6.64 -6.45 -23.56
C THR A 259 -6.40 -6.74 -22.08
N LEU A 260 -6.09 -5.69 -21.31
CA LEU A 260 -6.01 -5.75 -19.86
C LEU A 260 -7.29 -5.14 -19.28
N THR A 261 -7.95 -5.84 -18.38
CA THR A 261 -9.17 -5.39 -17.73
C THR A 261 -8.97 -5.34 -16.22
N ILE A 262 -9.25 -4.19 -15.60
CA ILE A 262 -9.30 -4.01 -14.16
C ILE A 262 -10.77 -3.92 -13.77
N LYS A 263 -11.25 -4.89 -12.99
CA LYS A 263 -12.62 -4.92 -12.48
C LYS A 263 -12.60 -4.50 -11.01
N ILE A 264 -13.17 -3.37 -10.69
CA ILE A 264 -13.47 -2.99 -9.31
C ILE A 264 -14.78 -3.69 -8.96
N THR A 265 -14.70 -4.71 -8.10
CA THR A 265 -15.84 -5.60 -7.79
C THR A 265 -16.66 -5.11 -6.62
N ALA A 266 -16.05 -4.30 -5.72
CA ALA A 266 -16.75 -3.65 -4.61
C ALA A 266 -16.05 -2.34 -4.22
N SER A 267 -16.88 -1.34 -3.89
CA SER A 267 -16.44 -0.05 -3.36
C SER A 267 -17.49 0.47 -2.37
N ARG A 268 -17.10 1.31 -1.44
CA ARG A 268 -18.00 1.90 -0.42
C ARG A 268 -18.97 2.92 -0.98
N THR A 269 -18.56 3.54 -2.07
CA THR A 269 -19.32 4.47 -2.89
C THR A 269 -18.65 4.48 -4.27
N GLU A 270 -18.93 5.44 -5.13
CA GLU A 270 -18.34 5.54 -6.47
C GLU A 270 -16.80 5.42 -6.38
N PRO A 271 -16.15 4.42 -7.00
CA PRO A 271 -14.70 4.30 -6.96
C PRO A 271 -14.02 5.48 -7.66
N THR A 272 -12.85 5.84 -7.17
CA THR A 272 -11.97 6.86 -7.75
C THR A 272 -10.58 6.31 -7.97
N LEU A 273 -9.92 6.72 -9.05
CA LEU A 273 -8.50 6.44 -9.29
C LEU A 273 -7.79 7.71 -9.74
N ARG A 274 -6.74 8.11 -9.03
CA ARG A 274 -5.79 9.14 -9.46
C ARG A 274 -4.57 8.55 -10.18
N LEU A 275 -4.39 7.24 -10.05
CA LEU A 275 -3.22 6.55 -10.61
C LEU A 275 -3.64 5.18 -11.14
N LEU A 276 -3.31 4.93 -12.39
CA LEU A 276 -3.34 3.62 -13.01
C LEU A 276 -2.11 3.50 -13.92
N GLU A 277 -1.22 2.59 -13.58
CA GLU A 277 -0.01 2.33 -14.35
C GLU A 277 0.15 0.83 -14.59
N VAL A 278 0.68 0.48 -15.76
CA VAL A 278 0.89 -0.91 -16.20
C VAL A 278 2.34 -1.09 -16.60
N TYR A 279 3.00 -2.10 -16.02
CA TYR A 279 4.43 -2.35 -16.21
C TYR A 279 4.72 -3.75 -16.77
N GLN A 280 5.83 -3.80 -17.54
CA GLN A 280 6.35 -5.07 -18.11
C GLN A 280 7.02 -5.94 -17.07
#